data_97abe93177e8d497653a97cd1564ba83
#
_entry.id   97abe93177e8d497653a97cd1564ba83
#
_cell.length_a   1.000
_cell.length_b   1.000
_cell.length_c   1.000
_cell.angle_alpha   90.00
_cell.angle_beta   90.00
_cell.angle_gamma   90.00
#
_symmetry.space_group_name_H-M   'P 1'
#
loop_
_entity.id
_entity.type
_entity.pdbx_description
1 polymer ?
#
loop_
_entity_poly.entity_id
_entity_poly.type
_entity_poly.pdbx_seq_one_letter_code
_entity_poly.pdbx_strand_id
1 'polypeptide(L)'
;MRTQAIRSRENPNLELIAFHGHFATRHSHNSHYLDITRLKHEYSLAHDTALAIANHYIYEKSIDTIICMDGSEVIGAFLARQLTQKILFSVNNNKSICVVTPEYDSNGQLLFRENLVSMIHGRNMLLLISTVNSGKTARRALDCIQYYGGKTQGIAAVFSAIPDLDGIPVLSLFTPADIPGYETYPTGECRMCKAGQRIDALANSYGLSTFQ
;
A
#
# COMPACT_ATOMS: atom_id res chain seq x y z
N MET A 1 24.43 0.40 -6.55
CA MET A 1 23.57 0.44 -5.35
C MET A 1 23.79 -0.83 -4.52
N ARG A 2 23.84 -0.69 -3.18
CA ARG A 2 23.91 -1.85 -2.27
C ARG A 2 22.51 -2.39 -2.05
N THR A 3 22.32 -3.71 -2.11
CA THR A 3 21.01 -4.37 -1.94
C THR A 3 20.99 -5.24 -0.70
N GLN A 4 19.82 -5.35 -0.08
CA GLN A 4 19.57 -6.23 1.06
C GLN A 4 18.20 -6.86 0.93
N ALA A 5 18.11 -8.19 1.15
CA ALA A 5 16.83 -8.89 1.28
C ALA A 5 16.30 -8.71 2.70
N ILE A 6 15.03 -8.31 2.80
CA ILE A 6 14.32 -8.08 4.06
C ILE A 6 13.14 -9.03 4.12
N ARG A 7 13.07 -9.85 5.17
CA ARG A 7 11.98 -10.79 5.40
C ARG A 7 10.95 -10.23 6.37
N SER A 8 9.68 -10.51 6.08
CA SER A 8 8.60 -10.14 6.99
C SER A 8 8.68 -10.95 8.29
N ARG A 9 8.40 -10.27 9.41
CA ARG A 9 8.32 -10.92 10.73
C ARG A 9 7.11 -11.83 10.86
N GLU A 10 6.01 -11.49 10.19
CA GLU A 10 4.76 -12.25 10.25
C GLU A 10 4.79 -13.48 9.34
N ASN A 11 5.45 -13.39 8.18
CA ASN A 11 5.59 -14.49 7.25
C ASN A 11 6.99 -14.46 6.61
N PRO A 12 7.93 -15.32 7.06
CA PRO A 12 9.31 -15.37 6.54
C PRO A 12 9.44 -15.69 5.04
N ASN A 13 8.38 -16.20 4.39
CA ASN A 13 8.36 -16.42 2.95
C ASN A 13 8.18 -15.11 2.16
N LEU A 14 7.67 -14.06 2.81
CA LEU A 14 7.55 -12.74 2.22
C LEU A 14 8.87 -12.00 2.37
N GLU A 15 9.48 -11.69 1.24
CA GLU A 15 10.76 -11.00 1.16
C GLU A 15 10.65 -9.85 0.17
N LEU A 16 11.13 -8.66 0.55
CA LEU A 16 11.36 -7.54 -0.34
C LEU A 16 12.86 -7.27 -0.49
N ILE A 17 13.24 -6.60 -1.58
CA ILE A 17 14.62 -6.16 -1.79
C ILE A 17 14.72 -4.66 -1.51
N ALA A 18 15.52 -4.30 -0.52
CA ALA A 18 15.84 -2.90 -0.23
C ALA A 18 17.14 -2.49 -0.94
N PHE A 19 17.07 -1.42 -1.72
CA PHE A 19 18.22 -0.78 -2.37
C PHE A 19 18.60 0.44 -1.55
N HIS A 20 19.83 0.49 -1.07
CA HIS A 20 20.34 1.66 -0.35
C HIS A 20 20.86 2.72 -1.33
N GLY A 21 20.46 3.99 -1.11
CA GLY A 21 20.84 5.13 -1.94
C GLY A 21 20.01 6.36 -1.63
N HIS A 22 20.00 7.34 -2.54
CA HIS A 22 19.20 8.55 -2.44
C HIS A 22 18.12 8.54 -3.53
N PHE A 23 16.90 8.24 -3.15
CA PHE A 23 15.78 8.08 -4.08
C PHE A 23 14.78 9.23 -3.93
N ALA A 24 14.43 9.86 -5.04
CA ALA A 24 13.40 10.89 -5.06
C ALA A 24 12.06 10.30 -5.54
N THR A 25 11.00 10.56 -4.78
CA THR A 25 9.62 10.30 -5.16
C THR A 25 8.88 11.63 -5.41
N ARG A 26 7.63 11.56 -5.83
CA ARG A 26 6.80 12.77 -6.00
C ARG A 26 6.68 13.61 -4.71
N HIS A 27 6.75 12.99 -3.54
CA HIS A 27 6.40 13.61 -2.26
C HIS A 27 7.46 13.51 -1.18
N SER A 28 8.49 12.69 -1.38
CA SER A 28 9.53 12.43 -0.39
C SER A 28 10.85 12.05 -1.05
N HIS A 29 11.93 12.21 -0.29
CA HIS A 29 13.22 11.59 -0.58
C HIS A 29 13.49 10.49 0.45
N ASN A 30 13.94 9.34 -0.01
CA ASN A 30 14.13 8.15 0.82
C ASN A 30 15.57 7.64 0.72
N SER A 31 16.11 7.14 1.83
CA SER A 31 17.41 6.46 1.86
C SER A 31 17.39 5.07 1.26
N HIS A 32 16.20 4.53 1.01
CA HIS A 32 16.02 3.21 0.40
C HIS A 32 14.89 3.23 -0.62
N TYR A 33 15.08 2.49 -1.72
CA TYR A 33 14.00 2.04 -2.58
C TYR A 33 13.64 0.61 -2.20
N LEU A 34 12.36 0.31 -2.05
CA LEU A 34 11.86 -1.00 -1.67
C LEU A 34 11.21 -1.66 -2.89
N ASP A 35 11.85 -2.68 -3.42
CA ASP A 35 11.28 -3.45 -4.52
C ASP A 35 10.33 -4.53 -3.96
N ILE A 36 9.05 -4.27 -4.13
CA ILE A 36 7.94 -5.15 -3.76
C ILE A 36 7.24 -5.73 -5.00
N THR A 37 7.89 -5.64 -6.17
CA THR A 37 7.30 -6.06 -7.45
C THR A 37 6.84 -7.51 -7.41
N ARG A 38 7.68 -8.41 -6.88
CA ARG A 38 7.32 -9.81 -6.76
C ARG A 38 6.13 -10.06 -5.83
N LEU A 39 6.06 -9.34 -4.70
CA LEU A 39 4.94 -9.44 -3.75
C LEU A 39 3.61 -8.98 -4.36
N LYS A 40 3.64 -8.12 -5.38
CA LYS A 40 2.44 -7.64 -6.09
C LYS A 40 2.03 -8.51 -7.27
N HIS A 41 3.00 -9.09 -7.99
CA HIS A 41 2.75 -9.65 -9.32
C HIS A 41 3.01 -11.15 -9.44
N GLU A 42 3.82 -11.74 -8.55
CA GLU A 42 4.03 -13.18 -8.54
C GLU A 42 2.88 -13.87 -7.80
N TYR A 43 2.19 -14.79 -8.47
CA TYR A 43 0.97 -15.46 -7.99
C TYR A 43 1.07 -15.93 -6.53
N SER A 44 2.09 -16.74 -6.20
CA SER A 44 2.27 -17.31 -4.87
C SER A 44 2.55 -16.25 -3.82
N LEU A 45 3.43 -15.29 -4.13
CA LEU A 45 3.80 -14.24 -3.19
C LEU A 45 2.68 -13.22 -2.98
N ALA A 46 1.91 -12.88 -4.02
CA ALA A 46 0.73 -12.03 -3.89
C ALA A 46 -0.38 -12.70 -3.06
N HIS A 47 -0.57 -14.01 -3.23
CA HIS A 47 -1.46 -14.80 -2.39
C HIS A 47 -1.03 -14.78 -0.91
N ASP A 48 0.24 -15.06 -0.62
CA ASP A 48 0.76 -15.10 0.75
C ASP A 48 0.77 -13.72 1.41
N THR A 49 1.01 -12.66 0.63
CA THR A 49 0.86 -11.26 1.05
C THR A 49 -0.59 -10.97 1.45
N ALA A 50 -1.54 -11.37 0.62
CA ALA A 50 -2.97 -11.21 0.91
C ALA A 50 -3.41 -11.99 2.14
N LEU A 51 -2.90 -13.22 2.32
CA LEU A 51 -3.20 -14.05 3.49
C LEU A 51 -2.70 -13.41 4.79
N ALA A 52 -1.47 -12.89 4.78
CA ALA A 52 -0.92 -12.19 5.94
C ALA A 52 -1.78 -10.97 6.32
N ILE A 53 -2.20 -10.15 5.32
CA ILE A 53 -3.11 -9.02 5.57
C ILE A 53 -4.48 -9.49 6.06
N ALA A 54 -5.05 -10.54 5.45
CA ALA A 54 -6.40 -11.03 5.78
C ALA A 54 -6.53 -11.43 7.24
N ASN A 55 -5.50 -12.02 7.84
CA ASN A 55 -5.50 -12.47 9.24
C ASN A 55 -5.87 -11.36 10.24
N HIS A 56 -5.63 -10.10 9.90
CA HIS A 56 -5.95 -8.94 10.73
C HIS A 56 -7.39 -8.41 10.56
N TYR A 57 -8.10 -8.86 9.50
CA TYR A 57 -9.43 -8.32 9.17
C TYR A 57 -10.55 -9.36 9.21
N ILE A 58 -10.24 -10.66 9.15
CA ILE A 58 -11.23 -11.75 9.00
C ILE A 58 -12.33 -11.70 10.09
N TYR A 59 -11.94 -11.41 11.34
CA TYR A 59 -12.85 -11.47 12.49
C TYR A 59 -13.32 -10.11 12.98
N GLU A 60 -12.72 -9.02 12.53
CA GLU A 60 -12.92 -7.71 13.13
C GLU A 60 -13.71 -6.75 12.27
N LYS A 61 -13.51 -6.79 10.95
CA LYS A 61 -13.99 -5.74 10.04
C LYS A 61 -14.85 -6.32 8.93
N SER A 62 -16.06 -5.74 8.81
CA SER A 62 -16.92 -5.98 7.66
C SER A 62 -16.42 -5.16 6.48
N ILE A 63 -15.99 -5.81 5.40
CA ILE A 63 -15.47 -5.19 4.18
C ILE A 63 -16.42 -5.52 3.03
N ASP A 64 -16.83 -4.51 2.28
CA ASP A 64 -17.68 -4.67 1.11
C ASP A 64 -16.90 -4.38 -0.19
N THR A 65 -15.87 -3.51 -0.11
CA THR A 65 -15.03 -3.18 -1.26
C THR A 65 -13.58 -2.93 -0.81
N ILE A 66 -12.63 -3.44 -1.58
CA ILE A 66 -11.20 -3.16 -1.46
C ILE A 66 -10.81 -2.15 -2.52
N ILE A 67 -10.30 -0.99 -2.10
CA ILE A 67 -9.76 0.02 -3.00
C ILE A 67 -8.27 -0.24 -3.16
N CYS A 68 -7.86 -0.64 -4.37
CA CYS A 68 -6.48 -0.97 -4.69
C CYS A 68 -5.74 0.25 -5.27
N MET A 69 -4.59 0.57 -4.69
CA MET A 69 -3.71 1.63 -5.14
C MET A 69 -2.34 1.05 -5.54
N ASP A 70 -1.67 1.73 -6.45
CA ASP A 70 -0.26 1.48 -6.77
C ASP A 70 0.04 0.05 -7.28
N GLY A 71 -0.88 -0.54 -8.04
CA GLY A 71 -0.71 -1.88 -8.63
C GLY A 71 -0.89 -3.01 -7.62
N SER A 72 -1.77 -2.84 -6.62
CA SER A 72 -2.06 -3.86 -5.61
C SER A 72 -3.27 -4.75 -5.93
N GLU A 73 -3.79 -4.71 -7.16
CA GLU A 73 -5.04 -5.38 -7.56
C GLU A 73 -4.96 -6.90 -7.42
N VAL A 74 -3.81 -7.50 -7.72
CA VAL A 74 -3.61 -8.95 -7.57
C VAL A 74 -3.68 -9.35 -6.09
N ILE A 75 -3.02 -8.59 -5.22
CA ILE A 75 -3.13 -8.78 -3.76
C ILE A 75 -4.60 -8.57 -3.34
N GLY A 76 -5.26 -7.52 -3.83
CA GLY A 76 -6.65 -7.20 -3.54
C GLY A 76 -7.62 -8.33 -3.90
N ALA A 77 -7.43 -8.97 -5.07
CA ALA A 77 -8.24 -10.10 -5.49
C ALA A 77 -8.07 -11.33 -4.57
N PHE A 78 -6.82 -11.65 -4.18
CA PHE A 78 -6.58 -12.72 -3.21
C PHE A 78 -7.09 -12.36 -1.82
N LEU A 79 -6.96 -11.09 -1.40
CA LEU A 79 -7.45 -10.61 -0.11
C LEU A 79 -8.99 -10.73 -0.04
N ALA A 80 -9.71 -10.33 -1.09
CA ALA A 80 -11.16 -10.53 -1.18
C ALA A 80 -11.54 -12.01 -1.03
N ARG A 81 -10.81 -12.90 -1.71
CA ARG A 81 -11.01 -14.35 -1.59
C ARG A 81 -10.76 -14.84 -0.16
N GLN A 82 -9.67 -14.42 0.49
CA GLN A 82 -9.35 -14.85 1.86
C GLN A 82 -10.40 -14.38 2.86
N LEU A 83 -10.83 -13.11 2.77
CA LEU A 83 -11.83 -12.53 3.66
C LEU A 83 -13.20 -13.21 3.52
N THR A 84 -13.55 -13.73 2.33
CA THR A 84 -14.86 -14.36 2.06
C THR A 84 -14.88 -15.87 2.20
N GLN A 85 -13.75 -16.48 2.59
CA GLN A 85 -13.71 -17.92 2.87
C GLN A 85 -14.72 -18.32 3.96
N LYS A 86 -15.27 -19.54 3.83
CA LYS A 86 -16.17 -20.12 4.82
C LYS A 86 -15.41 -20.54 6.08
N ILE A 87 -14.95 -19.55 6.84
CA ILE A 87 -14.28 -19.74 8.12
C ILE A 87 -15.28 -19.42 9.22
N LEU A 88 -15.34 -20.29 10.24
CA LEU A 88 -16.21 -20.09 11.39
C LEU A 88 -15.91 -18.72 12.05
N PHE A 89 -16.96 -17.94 12.31
CA PHE A 89 -16.90 -16.57 12.86
C PHE A 89 -16.31 -15.48 11.95
N SER A 90 -16.03 -15.75 10.67
CA SER A 90 -15.65 -14.67 9.74
C SER A 90 -16.81 -13.70 9.53
N VAL A 91 -16.58 -12.41 9.74
CA VAL A 91 -17.59 -11.35 9.55
C VAL A 91 -17.95 -11.11 8.08
N ASN A 92 -17.13 -11.61 7.16
CA ASN A 92 -17.30 -11.48 5.70
C ASN A 92 -17.74 -12.81 5.04
N ASN A 93 -18.09 -13.82 5.83
CA ASN A 93 -18.51 -15.13 5.33
C ASN A 93 -19.66 -14.98 4.31
N ASN A 94 -19.50 -15.63 3.15
CA ASN A 94 -20.47 -15.62 2.03
C ASN A 94 -20.77 -14.22 1.42
N LYS A 95 -20.01 -13.18 1.73
CA LYS A 95 -20.12 -11.89 1.04
C LYS A 95 -19.46 -11.94 -0.33
N SER A 96 -19.89 -11.02 -1.21
CA SER A 96 -19.17 -10.67 -2.42
C SER A 96 -18.43 -9.36 -2.16
N ILE A 97 -17.09 -9.38 -2.19
CA ILE A 97 -16.26 -8.19 -2.01
C ILE A 97 -15.84 -7.69 -3.38
N CYS A 98 -16.10 -6.40 -3.66
CA CYS A 98 -15.62 -5.75 -4.87
C CYS A 98 -14.13 -5.38 -4.73
N VAL A 99 -13.39 -5.45 -5.83
CA VAL A 99 -12.00 -4.96 -5.91
C VAL A 99 -11.98 -3.86 -6.97
N VAL A 100 -11.64 -2.64 -6.57
CA VAL A 100 -11.80 -1.44 -7.39
C VAL A 100 -10.53 -0.59 -7.33
N THR A 101 -10.14 -0.02 -8.45
CA THR A 101 -9.01 0.91 -8.56
C THR A 101 -9.54 2.27 -9.03
N PRO A 102 -9.25 3.38 -8.33
CA PRO A 102 -9.58 4.71 -8.81
C PRO A 102 -8.66 5.10 -9.98
N GLU A 103 -9.14 6.01 -10.82
CA GLU A 103 -8.36 6.61 -11.89
C GLU A 103 -7.80 7.97 -11.46
N TYR A 104 -6.69 8.39 -12.08
CA TYR A 104 -6.21 9.75 -11.99
C TYR A 104 -6.73 10.56 -13.18
N ASP A 105 -7.32 11.72 -12.91
CA ASP A 105 -7.62 12.68 -13.96
C ASP A 105 -6.37 13.40 -14.48
N SER A 106 -6.54 14.30 -15.45
CA SER A 106 -5.44 15.10 -16.03
C SER A 106 -4.73 16.02 -15.02
N ASN A 107 -5.39 16.33 -13.90
CA ASN A 107 -4.87 17.18 -12.82
C ASN A 107 -4.24 16.34 -11.69
N GLY A 108 -4.26 14.99 -11.81
CA GLY A 108 -3.76 14.07 -10.81
C GLY A 108 -4.68 13.92 -9.60
N GLN A 109 -5.99 14.22 -9.75
CA GLN A 109 -7.02 13.92 -8.76
C GLN A 109 -7.52 12.50 -8.96
N LEU A 110 -7.84 11.82 -7.85
CA LEU A 110 -8.45 10.50 -7.87
C LEU A 110 -9.96 10.61 -8.10
N LEU A 111 -10.48 9.74 -8.94
CA LEU A 111 -11.91 9.65 -9.20
C LEU A 111 -12.36 8.20 -9.45
N PHE A 112 -13.63 7.94 -9.22
CA PHE A 112 -14.33 6.73 -9.65
C PHE A 112 -15.31 7.05 -10.75
N ARG A 113 -15.37 6.19 -11.79
CA ARG A 113 -16.36 6.32 -12.85
C ARG A 113 -17.74 5.94 -12.33
N GLU A 114 -18.79 6.48 -12.97
CA GLU A 114 -20.20 6.32 -12.57
C GLU A 114 -20.59 4.85 -12.33
N ASN A 115 -20.12 3.94 -13.17
CA ASN A 115 -20.38 2.49 -13.06
C ASN A 115 -19.77 1.85 -11.79
N LEU A 116 -18.83 2.51 -11.10
CA LEU A 116 -18.20 2.03 -9.87
C LEU A 116 -18.83 2.63 -8.61
N VAL A 117 -19.61 3.73 -8.73
CA VAL A 117 -20.15 4.44 -7.57
C VAL A 117 -21.01 3.54 -6.68
N SER A 118 -21.80 2.63 -7.25
CA SER A 118 -22.63 1.68 -6.49
C SER A 118 -21.80 0.66 -5.66
N MET A 119 -20.53 0.46 -6.01
CA MET A 119 -19.60 -0.38 -5.26
C MET A 119 -18.91 0.38 -4.11
N ILE A 120 -19.15 1.71 -4.01
CA ILE A 120 -18.47 2.59 -3.06
C ILE A 120 -19.49 3.25 -2.12
N HIS A 121 -20.54 3.85 -2.67
CA HIS A 121 -21.51 4.62 -1.89
C HIS A 121 -22.19 3.77 -0.80
N GLY A 122 -22.06 4.21 0.45
CA GLY A 122 -22.60 3.53 1.62
C GLY A 122 -21.88 2.24 2.03
N ARG A 123 -20.81 1.84 1.30
CA ARG A 123 -20.07 0.58 1.53
C ARG A 123 -18.93 0.74 2.50
N ASN A 124 -18.53 -0.38 3.13
CA ASN A 124 -17.36 -0.47 4.00
C ASN A 124 -16.11 -0.74 3.17
N MET A 125 -15.15 0.19 3.23
CA MET A 125 -13.96 0.21 2.38
C MET A 125 -12.72 -0.22 3.14
N LEU A 126 -11.90 -1.09 2.55
CA LEU A 126 -10.52 -1.30 2.92
C LEU A 126 -9.62 -0.66 1.86
N LEU A 127 -8.80 0.32 2.26
CA LEU A 127 -7.78 0.87 1.39
C LEU A 127 -6.56 -0.05 1.39
N LEU A 128 -6.21 -0.62 0.24
CA LEU A 128 -5.01 -1.41 0.02
C LEU A 128 -4.03 -0.63 -0.85
N ILE A 129 -2.85 -0.37 -0.33
CA ILE A 129 -1.81 0.41 -1.00
C ILE A 129 -0.46 -0.29 -0.89
N SER A 130 0.36 -0.21 -1.94
CA SER A 130 1.66 -0.89 -1.96
C SER A 130 2.62 -0.36 -0.91
N THR A 131 2.85 0.96 -0.89
CA THR A 131 3.77 1.62 0.05
C THR A 131 3.21 2.94 0.56
N VAL A 132 3.39 3.18 1.86
CA VAL A 132 3.04 4.45 2.52
C VAL A 132 4.29 5.08 3.10
N ASN A 133 4.79 6.16 2.49
CA ASN A 133 5.93 6.93 3.01
C ASN A 133 5.42 8.14 3.81
N SER A 134 4.99 9.19 3.12
CA SER A 134 4.45 10.42 3.74
C SER A 134 2.94 10.40 3.99
N GLY A 135 2.25 9.36 3.55
CA GLY A 135 0.79 9.25 3.65
C GLY A 135 -0.01 10.11 2.65
N LYS A 136 0.62 10.98 1.85
CA LYS A 136 -0.10 11.92 0.97
C LYS A 136 -0.99 11.21 -0.07
N THR A 137 -0.52 10.12 -0.68
CA THR A 137 -1.31 9.34 -1.64
C THR A 137 -2.47 8.64 -0.94
N ALA A 138 -2.21 8.03 0.22
CA ALA A 138 -3.25 7.37 1.00
C ALA A 138 -4.32 8.37 1.48
N ARG A 139 -3.94 9.58 1.93
CA ARG A 139 -4.88 10.64 2.30
C ARG A 139 -5.79 11.03 1.13
N ARG A 140 -5.22 11.25 -0.07
CA ARG A 140 -6.03 11.54 -1.26
C ARG A 140 -7.00 10.40 -1.59
N ALA A 141 -6.59 9.15 -1.39
CA ALA A 141 -7.49 8.01 -1.58
C ALA A 141 -8.62 8.00 -0.55
N LEU A 142 -8.33 8.33 0.73
CA LEU A 142 -9.35 8.47 1.78
C LEU A 142 -10.33 9.60 1.46
N ASP A 143 -9.83 10.77 1.04
CA ASP A 143 -10.66 11.92 0.62
C ASP A 143 -11.58 11.53 -0.56
N CYS A 144 -11.04 10.80 -1.54
CA CYS A 144 -11.80 10.28 -2.67
C CYS A 144 -12.89 9.30 -2.22
N ILE A 145 -12.56 8.33 -1.37
CA ILE A 145 -13.53 7.39 -0.78
C ILE A 145 -14.65 8.14 -0.07
N GLN A 146 -14.31 9.12 0.76
CA GLN A 146 -15.27 9.94 1.50
C GLN A 146 -16.16 10.75 0.57
N TYR A 147 -15.59 11.37 -0.47
CA TYR A 147 -16.34 12.14 -1.47
C TYR A 147 -17.42 11.31 -2.14
N TYR A 148 -17.14 10.05 -2.47
CA TYR A 148 -18.14 9.12 -3.05
C TYR A 148 -19.02 8.42 -2.01
N GLY A 149 -18.93 8.80 -0.72
CA GLY A 149 -19.79 8.27 0.35
C GLY A 149 -19.39 6.89 0.87
N GLY A 150 -18.16 6.43 0.62
CA GLY A 150 -17.61 5.21 1.19
C GLY A 150 -17.24 5.37 2.66
N LYS A 151 -17.23 4.28 3.42
CA LYS A 151 -16.90 4.25 4.86
C LYS A 151 -15.61 3.49 5.07
N THR A 152 -14.50 4.18 5.29
CA THR A 152 -13.19 3.54 5.51
C THR A 152 -13.19 2.72 6.79
N GLN A 153 -12.84 1.43 6.69
CA GLN A 153 -12.72 0.50 7.81
C GLN A 153 -11.27 0.27 8.22
N GLY A 154 -10.31 0.54 7.34
CA GLY A 154 -8.89 0.39 7.61
C GLY A 154 -8.03 0.71 6.40
N ILE A 155 -6.73 0.75 6.65
CA ILE A 155 -5.69 0.92 5.64
C ILE A 155 -4.73 -0.26 5.78
N ALA A 156 -4.47 -0.97 4.68
CA ALA A 156 -3.48 -2.02 4.60
C ALA A 156 -2.40 -1.67 3.58
N ALA A 157 -1.14 -1.93 3.93
CA ALA A 157 0.01 -1.66 3.07
C ALA A 157 0.98 -2.85 3.09
N VAL A 158 1.76 -3.03 2.03
CA VAL A 158 2.90 -3.95 2.10
C VAL A 158 3.99 -3.33 2.97
N PHE A 159 4.32 -2.05 2.76
CA PHE A 159 5.24 -1.29 3.60
C PHE A 159 4.59 0.02 4.06
N SER A 160 4.79 0.39 5.32
CA SER A 160 4.42 1.73 5.81
C SER A 160 5.52 2.34 6.67
N ALA A 161 5.88 3.60 6.38
CA ALA A 161 6.78 4.41 7.20
C ALA A 161 6.05 5.14 8.35
N ILE A 162 4.72 5.12 8.35
CA ILE A 162 3.88 5.75 9.38
C ILE A 162 2.94 4.72 10.00
N PRO A 163 2.71 4.76 11.33
CA PRO A 163 1.85 3.80 12.02
C PRO A 163 0.37 4.07 11.85
N ASP A 164 -0.01 5.33 11.60
CA ASP A 164 -1.39 5.75 11.39
C ASP A 164 -1.48 6.90 10.38
N LEU A 165 -2.68 7.12 9.86
CA LEU A 165 -3.02 8.26 9.02
C LEU A 165 -4.34 8.85 9.49
N ASP A 166 -4.27 10.08 10.04
CA ASP A 166 -5.43 10.83 10.54
C ASP A 166 -6.25 10.03 11.59
N GLY A 167 -5.56 9.27 12.46
CA GLY A 167 -6.16 8.43 13.49
C GLY A 167 -6.65 7.06 13.00
N ILE A 168 -6.47 6.73 11.72
CA ILE A 168 -6.74 5.38 11.18
C ILE A 168 -5.43 4.59 11.20
N PRO A 169 -5.32 3.49 11.96
CA PRO A 169 -4.13 2.65 11.96
C PRO A 169 -3.82 2.11 10.56
N VAL A 170 -2.53 2.13 10.19
CA VAL A 170 -2.05 1.52 8.95
C VAL A 170 -1.45 0.16 9.28
N LEU A 171 -2.16 -0.90 8.92
CA LEU A 171 -1.60 -2.26 8.95
C LEU A 171 -0.54 -2.39 7.87
N SER A 172 0.66 -2.83 8.23
CA SER A 172 1.72 -3.08 7.23
C SER A 172 2.56 -4.30 7.58
N LEU A 173 2.96 -5.04 6.55
CA LEU A 173 3.78 -6.26 6.68
C LEU A 173 5.27 -5.95 6.88
N PHE A 174 5.70 -4.76 6.47
CA PHE A 174 7.05 -4.22 6.66
C PHE A 174 6.98 -2.78 7.14
N THR A 175 7.92 -2.41 7.99
CA THR A 175 8.06 -1.09 8.60
C THR A 175 9.50 -0.61 8.53
N PRO A 176 9.81 0.66 8.85
CA PRO A 176 11.20 1.12 8.99
C PRO A 176 12.04 0.32 9.99
N ALA A 177 11.41 -0.28 11.02
CA ALA A 177 12.10 -1.11 12.00
C ALA A 177 12.69 -2.41 11.41
N ASP A 178 12.21 -2.82 10.24
CA ASP A 178 12.71 -4.00 9.53
C ASP A 178 13.89 -3.66 8.59
N ILE A 179 14.12 -2.36 8.32
CA ILE A 179 15.10 -1.87 7.34
C ILE A 179 16.13 -1.00 8.04
N PRO A 180 17.32 -1.52 8.36
CA PRO A 180 18.35 -0.75 9.04
C PRO A 180 18.72 0.54 8.30
N GLY A 181 18.64 1.68 8.98
CA GLY A 181 18.98 2.99 8.42
C GLY A 181 17.95 3.56 7.42
N TYR A 182 16.71 3.04 7.42
CA TYR A 182 15.65 3.63 6.61
C TYR A 182 15.31 5.03 7.10
N GLU A 183 15.36 5.99 6.18
CA GLU A 183 14.98 7.38 6.41
C GLU A 183 14.12 7.88 5.25
N THR A 184 13.10 8.68 5.59
CA THR A 184 12.26 9.37 4.62
C THR A 184 12.11 10.83 5.02
N TYR A 185 12.17 11.72 4.05
CA TYR A 185 12.12 13.17 4.26
C TYR A 185 11.13 13.81 3.29
N PRO A 186 10.40 14.85 3.71
CA PRO A 186 9.72 15.74 2.78
C PRO A 186 10.71 16.31 1.77
N THR A 187 10.26 16.57 0.53
CA THR A 187 11.15 16.97 -0.58
C THR A 187 12.03 18.18 -0.26
N GLY A 188 11.55 19.18 0.49
CA GLY A 188 12.35 20.37 0.87
C GLY A 188 13.26 20.18 2.07
N GLU A 189 13.18 19.06 2.81
CA GLU A 189 13.83 18.85 4.10
C GLU A 189 14.88 17.74 4.10
N CYS A 190 15.15 17.16 2.94
CA CYS A 190 16.03 16.02 2.78
C CYS A 190 17.46 16.32 3.26
N ARG A 191 17.93 15.58 4.27
CA ARG A 191 19.30 15.70 4.81
C ARG A 191 20.36 15.29 3.79
N MET A 192 20.06 14.30 2.95
CA MET A 192 20.97 13.85 1.88
C MET A 192 21.19 14.95 0.85
N CYS A 193 20.12 15.66 0.44
CA CYS A 193 20.26 16.84 -0.43
C CYS A 193 21.09 17.95 0.21
N LYS A 194 20.83 18.23 1.51
CA LYS A 194 21.60 19.25 2.26
C LYS A 194 23.08 18.88 2.39
N ALA A 195 23.40 17.59 2.44
CA ALA A 195 24.77 17.09 2.45
C ALA A 195 25.40 17.00 1.05
N GLY A 196 24.73 17.47 -0.02
CA GLY A 196 25.23 17.43 -1.39
C GLY A 196 25.21 16.04 -2.05
N GLN A 197 24.57 15.06 -1.42
CA GLN A 197 24.44 13.72 -2.00
C GLN A 197 23.52 13.77 -3.23
N ARG A 198 24.02 13.30 -4.37
CA ARG A 198 23.23 13.23 -5.61
C ARG A 198 22.07 12.23 -5.46
N ILE A 199 20.99 12.48 -6.19
CA ILE A 199 19.88 11.56 -6.33
C ILE A 199 20.32 10.42 -7.27
N ASP A 200 20.20 9.16 -6.81
CA ASP A 200 20.57 7.97 -7.58
C ASP A 200 19.51 7.58 -8.60
N ALA A 201 18.22 7.73 -8.23
CA ALA A 201 17.11 7.41 -9.11
C ALA A 201 15.82 8.13 -8.71
N LEU A 202 14.90 8.28 -9.67
CA LEU A 202 13.49 8.57 -9.41
C LEU A 202 12.78 7.26 -9.11
N ALA A 203 11.96 7.27 -8.08
CA ALA A 203 11.21 6.10 -7.64
C ALA A 203 9.71 6.38 -7.55
N ASN A 204 8.91 5.39 -7.90
CA ASN A 204 7.47 5.39 -7.70
C ASN A 204 6.98 3.97 -7.37
N SER A 205 5.67 3.78 -7.28
CA SER A 205 5.06 2.48 -6.99
C SER A 205 5.21 1.43 -8.10
N TYR A 206 5.66 1.82 -9.29
CA TYR A 206 5.87 0.94 -10.44
C TYR A 206 7.33 0.54 -10.64
N GLY A 207 8.27 1.26 -10.00
CA GLY A 207 9.67 0.96 -10.13
C GLY A 207 10.57 2.17 -9.90
N LEU A 208 11.81 2.06 -10.35
CA LEU A 208 12.79 3.12 -10.32
C LEU A 208 13.34 3.42 -11.72
N SER A 209 13.74 4.68 -11.91
CA SER A 209 14.41 5.16 -13.13
C SER A 209 15.74 5.80 -12.72
N THR A 210 16.86 5.17 -13.09
CA THR A 210 18.20 5.70 -12.83
C THR A 210 18.54 6.82 -13.80
N PHE A 211 19.31 7.78 -13.32
CA PHE A 211 19.93 8.78 -14.21
C PHE A 211 21.14 8.13 -14.92
N GLN A 212 21.14 8.16 -16.22
CA GLN A 212 22.29 7.76 -17.05
C GLN A 212 23.32 8.89 -17.10
#